data_7f02525ba4a016a81e087766a402ca58
#
_entry.id   7f02525ba4a016a81e087766a402ca58
#
_cell.length_a   1.000
_cell.length_b   1.000
_cell.length_c   1.000
_cell.angle_alpha   90.00
_cell.angle_beta   90.00
_cell.angle_gamma   90.00
#
_symmetry.space_group_name_H-M   'P 1'
#
loop_
_entity.id
_entity.type
_entity.pdbx_description
1 polymer ?
#
loop_
_entity_poly.entity_id
_entity_poly.type
_entity_poly.pdbx_seq_one_letter_code
_entity_poly.pdbx_strand_id
1 'polypeptide(L)'
;MPHLEAVTTAPTRADVWNVSNAHCLAQYQILAEAEPDLLVRVLNLFALQFLTPEQVNVQRMDDLLSIDLVMGGLSWHRAQVIAEKLRNLVSVCSVNLQNADSAWEAPAQAAG
;
A
#
# COMPACT_ATOMS: atom_id res chain seq x y z
N MET A 1 -13.01 -29.49 11.57
CA MET A 1 -13.10 -28.96 11.66
C MET A 1 -12.93 -28.44 11.87
N PRO A 2 -12.77 -28.70 11.53
CA PRO A 2 -12.68 -27.98 11.51
C PRO A 2 -12.54 -27.30 11.55
N HIS A 3 -12.23 -26.97 11.09
CA HIS A 3 -12.29 -26.15 11.12
C HIS A 3 -12.33 -25.61 10.89
N LEU A 4 -12.16 -25.65 10.59
CA LEU A 4 -12.36 -24.97 10.41
C LEU A 4 -12.40 -24.52 10.16
N GLU A 5 -12.33 -24.54 9.88
CA GLU A 5 -12.62 -23.93 9.65
C GLU A 5 -12.77 -23.41 9.43
N ALA A 6 -12.64 -23.74 9.37
CA ALA A 6 -13.08 -23.02 9.08
C ALA A 6 -13.28 -22.50 8.90
N VAL A 7 -13.12 -22.50 8.73
CA VAL A 7 -13.55 -21.84 8.47
C VAL A 7 -13.82 -21.21 8.33
N THR A 8 -13.77 -21.27 8.09
CA THR A 8 -14.20 -20.56 7.84
C THR A 8 -14.66 -20.07 7.77
N THR A 9 -14.69 -20.18 7.52
CA THR A 9 -15.31 -19.66 7.31
C THR A 9 -15.80 -19.28 7.14
N ALA A 10 -15.96 -19.47 7.35
CA ALA A 10 -17.03 -19.18 6.81
C ALA A 10 -17.17 -18.24 5.84
N PRO A 11 -17.25 -18.57 5.15
CA PRO A 11 -16.96 -17.90 4.01
C PRO A 11 -18.04 -17.28 3.28
N THR A 12 -19.18 -17.66 3.45
CA THR A 12 -20.22 -17.12 2.71
C THR A 12 -20.38 -15.68 2.88
N ARG A 13 -20.44 -15.23 4.04
CA ARG A 13 -20.56 -13.87 4.23
C ARG A 13 -19.29 -13.21 3.86
N ALA A 14 -18.27 -13.99 3.79
CA ALA A 14 -17.01 -13.47 3.32
C ALA A 14 -17.15 -12.89 1.95
N ASP A 15 -18.00 -13.42 1.16
CA ASP A 15 -18.19 -12.89 -0.16
C ASP A 15 -18.66 -11.47 -0.13
N VAL A 16 -19.52 -11.19 0.76
CA VAL A 16 -20.13 -9.90 0.80
C VAL A 16 -19.13 -8.83 1.05
N TRP A 17 -18.25 -9.05 1.97
CA TRP A 17 -17.31 -8.00 2.21
C TRP A 17 -15.97 -8.27 1.64
N ASN A 18 -15.86 -9.24 0.81
CA ASN A 18 -14.67 -9.37 0.04
C ASN A 18 -14.47 -8.22 -0.87
N VAL A 19 -15.53 -7.51 -1.20
CA VAL A 19 -15.39 -6.34 -2.04
C VAL A 19 -14.45 -5.35 -1.37
N SER A 20 -14.61 -5.15 -0.08
CA SER A 20 -13.76 -4.19 0.61
C SER A 20 -12.54 -4.84 1.22
N ASN A 21 -12.55 -6.16 1.39
CA ASN A 21 -11.42 -6.84 2.02
C ASN A 21 -10.59 -7.66 1.05
N ALA A 22 -10.96 -7.66 -0.20
CA ALA A 22 -10.19 -8.39 -1.20
C ALA A 22 -8.82 -7.80 -1.29
N HIS A 23 -7.85 -8.65 -1.55
CA HIS A 23 -6.49 -8.19 -1.73
C HIS A 23 -6.39 -7.37 -2.99
N CYS A 24 -5.66 -6.29 -2.91
CA CYS A 24 -5.52 -5.41 -4.03
C CYS A 24 -4.08 -4.99 -4.16
N LEU A 25 -3.78 -4.29 -5.23
CA LEU A 25 -2.50 -3.63 -5.38
C LEU A 25 -2.70 -2.18 -4.99
N ALA A 26 -2.03 -1.79 -3.95
CA ALA A 26 -2.12 -0.42 -3.46
C ALA A 26 -0.88 0.34 -3.87
N GLN A 27 -1.08 1.51 -4.43
CA GLN A 27 0.03 2.36 -4.84
C GLN A 27 0.08 3.57 -3.94
N TYR A 28 1.23 3.78 -3.33
CA TYR A 28 1.47 4.92 -2.47
C TYR A 28 2.41 5.87 -3.15
N GLN A 29 2.01 7.13 -3.23
CA GLN A 29 2.90 8.18 -3.73
C GLN A 29 3.17 9.10 -2.56
N ILE A 30 4.40 9.10 -2.10
CA ILE A 30 4.78 9.81 -0.89
C ILE A 30 5.73 10.92 -1.26
N LEU A 31 5.42 12.12 -0.81
CA LEU A 31 6.32 13.24 -0.94
C LEU A 31 6.77 13.64 0.44
N ALA A 32 8.06 13.75 0.63
CA ALA A 32 8.61 14.00 1.94
C ALA A 32 9.90 14.79 1.86
N GLU A 33 10.33 15.31 2.99
CA GLU A 33 11.61 15.97 3.07
C GLU A 33 12.71 14.92 2.95
N ALA A 34 13.77 15.26 2.23
CA ALA A 34 14.85 14.31 1.93
C ALA A 34 15.78 14.18 3.12
N GLU A 35 15.38 13.38 4.09
CA GLU A 35 16.19 13.09 5.25
C GLU A 35 16.81 11.72 5.11
N PRO A 36 18.02 11.53 5.63
CA PRO A 36 18.74 10.27 5.41
C PRO A 36 17.99 9.02 5.85
N ASP A 37 17.21 9.11 6.92
CA ASP A 37 16.53 7.93 7.45
C ASP A 37 15.07 7.82 7.04
N LEU A 38 14.61 8.73 6.20
CA LEU A 38 13.19 8.73 5.87
C LEU A 38 12.76 7.48 5.14
N LEU A 39 13.51 7.08 4.13
CA LEU A 39 13.15 5.90 3.37
C LEU A 39 13.06 4.67 4.26
N VAL A 40 13.99 4.56 5.19
CA VAL A 40 13.98 3.42 6.10
C VAL A 40 12.73 3.45 6.97
N ARG A 41 12.34 4.61 7.44
CA ARG A 41 11.15 4.73 8.26
C ARG A 41 9.90 4.34 7.50
N VAL A 42 9.82 4.79 6.25
CA VAL A 42 8.67 4.46 5.41
C VAL A 42 8.61 2.95 5.19
N LEU A 43 9.71 2.37 4.78
CA LEU A 43 9.72 0.93 4.51
C LEU A 43 9.47 0.12 5.76
N ASN A 44 9.92 0.63 6.90
CA ASN A 44 9.72 -0.08 8.15
C ASN A 44 8.25 -0.19 8.53
N LEU A 45 7.45 0.81 8.20
CA LEU A 45 6.03 0.72 8.47
C LEU A 45 5.41 -0.48 7.76
N PHE A 46 5.83 -0.75 6.54
CA PHE A 46 5.32 -1.89 5.82
C PHE A 46 5.90 -3.19 6.37
N ALA A 47 7.17 -3.16 6.74
CA ALA A 47 7.80 -4.34 7.32
C ALA A 47 7.11 -4.76 8.61
N LEU A 48 6.71 -3.80 9.42
CA LEU A 48 6.01 -4.11 10.66
C LEU A 48 4.64 -4.72 10.41
N GLN A 49 4.10 -4.51 9.23
CA GLN A 49 2.83 -5.11 8.83
C GLN A 49 3.05 -6.41 8.06
N PHE A 50 4.28 -6.88 7.99
CA PHE A 50 4.64 -8.10 7.26
C PHE A 50 4.34 -7.99 5.78
N LEU A 51 4.57 -6.81 5.22
CA LEU A 51 4.34 -6.56 3.81
C LEU A 51 5.66 -6.31 3.11
N THR A 52 5.80 -6.89 1.93
CA THR A 52 6.98 -6.69 1.10
C THR A 52 6.55 -5.90 -0.13
N PRO A 53 7.24 -4.82 -0.44
CA PRO A 53 6.87 -4.04 -1.63
C PRO A 53 7.09 -4.84 -2.89
N GLU A 54 6.18 -4.68 -3.82
CA GLU A 54 6.37 -5.27 -5.14
C GLU A 54 7.18 -4.35 -6.01
N GLN A 55 7.14 -3.08 -5.72
CA GLN A 55 7.88 -2.11 -6.50
C GLN A 55 8.19 -0.91 -5.63
N VAL A 56 9.40 -0.42 -5.71
CA VAL A 56 9.82 0.77 -4.98
C VAL A 56 10.57 1.66 -5.96
N ASN A 57 10.15 2.90 -6.05
CA ASN A 57 10.81 3.87 -6.89
C ASN A 57 11.04 5.13 -6.08
N VAL A 58 12.30 5.54 -5.98
CA VAL A 58 12.66 6.69 -5.17
C VAL A 58 13.39 7.69 -6.02
N GLN A 59 12.96 8.95 -5.93
CA GLN A 59 13.61 10.03 -6.64
C GLN A 59 13.85 11.17 -5.69
N ARG A 60 15.04 11.70 -5.73
CA ARG A 60 15.34 12.88 -4.97
C ARG A 60 15.23 14.10 -5.86
N MET A 61 14.49 15.10 -5.37
CA MET A 61 14.31 16.36 -6.09
C MET A 61 14.67 17.48 -5.14
N ASP A 62 15.91 17.95 -5.21
CA ASP A 62 16.40 18.99 -4.31
C ASP A 62 16.24 18.55 -2.86
N ASP A 63 15.40 19.22 -2.11
CA ASP A 63 15.21 18.91 -0.70
C ASP A 63 14.07 17.93 -0.47
N LEU A 64 13.50 17.42 -1.52
CA LEU A 64 12.35 16.54 -1.40
C LEU A 64 12.68 15.15 -1.89
N LEU A 65 11.96 14.18 -1.34
CA LEU A 65 12.08 12.79 -1.75
C LEU A 65 10.72 12.33 -2.22
N SER A 66 10.68 11.80 -3.43
CA SER A 66 9.44 11.25 -3.98
C SER A 66 9.57 9.74 -3.96
N ILE A 67 8.65 9.08 -3.28
CA ILE A 67 8.68 7.63 -3.12
C ILE A 67 7.41 7.04 -3.67
N ASP A 68 7.54 6.14 -4.62
CA ASP A 68 6.41 5.41 -5.16
C ASP A 68 6.53 3.96 -4.74
N LEU A 69 5.51 3.46 -4.09
CA LEU A 69 5.49 2.08 -3.61
C LEU A 69 4.27 1.36 -4.13
N VAL A 70 4.46 0.13 -4.54
CA VAL A 70 3.34 -0.73 -4.92
C VAL A 70 3.35 -1.91 -3.97
N MET A 71 2.24 -2.11 -3.30
CA MET A 71 2.08 -3.19 -2.33
C MET A 71 0.92 -4.08 -2.73
N GLY A 72 1.15 -5.38 -2.67
CA GLY A 72 0.09 -6.33 -2.92
C GLY A 72 -0.24 -7.10 -1.66
N GLY A 73 -1.28 -7.88 -1.73
CA GLY A 73 -1.60 -8.78 -0.63
C GLY A 73 -2.20 -8.13 0.59
N LEU A 74 -2.85 -6.98 0.41
CA LEU A 74 -3.49 -6.33 1.55
C LEU A 74 -4.86 -5.83 1.13
N SER A 75 -5.76 -5.70 2.10
CA SER A 75 -7.08 -5.16 1.81
C SER A 75 -6.98 -3.65 1.65
N TRP A 76 -7.99 -3.08 1.00
CA TRP A 76 -8.02 -1.64 0.83
C TRP A 76 -8.08 -0.91 2.16
N HIS A 77 -8.84 -1.48 3.10
CA HIS A 77 -8.92 -0.88 4.43
C HIS A 77 -7.55 -0.82 5.08
N ARG A 78 -6.80 -1.88 4.98
CA ARG A 78 -5.47 -1.93 5.55
C ARG A 78 -4.56 -0.94 4.86
N ALA A 79 -4.71 -0.81 3.54
CA ALA A 79 -3.92 0.15 2.80
C ALA A 79 -4.19 1.57 3.30
N GLN A 80 -5.43 1.88 3.60
CA GLN A 80 -5.79 3.19 4.09
C GLN A 80 -5.22 3.45 5.48
N VAL A 81 -5.23 2.44 6.33
CA VAL A 81 -4.67 2.58 7.68
C VAL A 81 -3.19 2.89 7.60
N ILE A 82 -2.49 2.21 6.71
CA ILE A 82 -1.06 2.45 6.55
C ILE A 82 -0.82 3.85 5.98
N ALA A 83 -1.66 4.29 5.07
CA ALA A 83 -1.50 5.64 4.54
C ALA A 83 -1.59 6.69 5.65
N GLU A 84 -2.50 6.48 6.60
CA GLU A 84 -2.60 7.40 7.72
C GLU A 84 -1.36 7.39 8.57
N LYS A 85 -0.80 6.22 8.79
CA LYS A 85 0.45 6.13 9.55
C LYS A 85 1.58 6.84 8.83
N LEU A 86 1.62 6.72 7.52
CA LEU A 86 2.64 7.43 6.74
C LEU A 86 2.48 8.94 6.86
N ARG A 87 1.23 9.40 6.83
CA ARG A 87 0.98 10.83 6.93
C ARG A 87 1.41 11.40 8.28
N ASN A 88 1.50 10.55 9.28
CA ASN A 88 1.91 10.97 10.62
C ASN A 88 3.41 10.99 10.83
N LEU A 89 4.17 10.56 9.85
CA LEU A 89 5.62 10.67 9.94
C LEU A 89 6.02 12.14 9.79
N VAL A 90 6.96 12.56 10.63
CA VAL A 90 7.29 13.97 10.73
C VAL A 90 7.69 14.61 9.41
N SER A 91 8.49 13.96 8.64
CA SER A 91 9.03 14.56 7.42
C SER A 91 8.15 14.34 6.20
N VAL A 92 7.06 13.64 6.34
CA VAL A 92 6.19 13.37 5.21
C VAL A 92 5.29 14.57 4.95
N CYS A 93 5.31 15.04 3.72
CA CYS A 93 4.52 16.18 3.30
C CYS A 93 3.14 15.75 2.81
N SER A 94 3.09 14.69 2.03
CA SER A 94 1.81 14.22 1.52
C SER A 94 1.91 12.74 1.16
N VAL A 95 0.76 12.08 1.22
CA VAL A 95 0.64 10.68 0.84
C VAL A 95 -0.60 10.56 -0.01
N ASN A 96 -0.43 10.02 -1.20
CA ASN A 96 -1.53 9.77 -2.10
C ASN A 96 -1.64 8.27 -2.28
N LEU A 97 -2.80 7.72 -1.99
CA LEU A 97 -3.05 6.29 -2.08
C LEU A 97 -4.08 6.02 -3.16
N GLN A 98 -3.76 5.11 -4.05
CA GLN A 98 -4.72 4.73 -5.07
C GLN A 98 -4.63 3.24 -5.35
N ASN A 99 -5.67 2.71 -5.93
CA ASN A 99 -5.73 1.30 -6.28
C ASN A 99 -4.94 1.10 -7.56
N ALA A 100 -3.83 0.40 -7.46
CA ALA A 100 -2.96 0.20 -8.60
C ALA A 100 -3.55 -0.75 -9.63
N ASP A 101 -4.49 -1.59 -9.21
CA ASP A 101 -5.15 -2.46 -10.15
C ASP A 101 -5.87 -1.67 -11.23
N SER A 102 -6.60 -0.64 -10.81
CA SER A 102 -7.28 0.20 -11.76
C SER A 102 -6.31 1.02 -12.59
N ALA A 103 -5.32 1.59 -11.92
CA ALA A 103 -4.32 2.37 -12.61
C ALA A 103 -3.50 1.50 -13.53
N TRP A 104 -3.30 0.27 -13.13
CA TRP A 104 -2.50 -0.65 -13.89
C TRP A 104 -3.11 -0.96 -15.25
N GLU A 105 -4.40 -1.09 -15.27
CA GLU A 105 -5.06 -1.40 -16.52
C GLU A 105 -4.93 -0.26 -17.53
N ALA A 106 -5.08 0.95 -17.06
CA ALA A 106 -4.99 2.08 -17.91
C ALA A 106 -3.61 2.21 -18.56
N PRO A 107 -2.54 2.12 -17.78
CA PRO A 107 -1.21 2.24 -18.37
C PRO A 107 -0.93 1.13 -19.35
N ALA A 108 -1.45 -0.02 -19.10
CA ALA A 108 -1.25 -1.13 -20.02
C ALA A 108 -1.79 -0.78 -21.38
N GLN A 109 -2.92 -0.14 -21.39
CA GLN A 109 -3.50 0.30 -22.63
C GLN A 109 -2.67 1.36 -23.29
N ALA A 110 -2.22 2.28 -22.47
CA ALA A 110 -1.42 3.35 -23.00
C ALA A 110 -0.13 2.82 -23.57
N ALA A 111 0.42 1.86 -22.91
CA ALA A 111 1.65 1.27 -23.37
C ALA A 111 1.43 0.55 -24.69
N GLY A 112 0.26 0.01 -24.84
CA GLY A 112 -0.06 -0.63 -26.10
C GLY A 112 -0.35 0.42 -27.12
#